data_241a89d960e61e2dce08fa98e38a9ff0
#
_entry.id   241a89d960e61e2dce08fa98e38a9ff0
#
_cell.length_a   1.000
_cell.length_b   1.000
_cell.length_c   1.000
_cell.angle_alpha   90.00
_cell.angle_beta   90.00
_cell.angle_gamma   90.00
#
_symmetry.space_group_name_H-M   'P 1'
#
loop_
_entity.id
_entity.type
_entity.pdbx_description
1 polymer ?
#
loop_
_entity_poly.entity_id
_entity_poly.type
_entity_poly.pdbx_seq_one_letter_code
_entity_poly.pdbx_strand_id
1 'polypeptide(L)'
;MVYDGVTTGRDFIHNTRNGVEAQGEVASALLDVGFDPNLSRPFIDDTGRKAIIVNTGRVKTNPKTGRREKQYQKMYREDLEKAGYDSSIVRNATLRKDTWIQMRAASLREARKRLRAWADLADTNPLRIEDGMGTITYEYESQNDPGEALVDMDMDTDGRNDAPQYKLRSIPLPVTFVKFSFSRRRLAASARRNGQAVNLSMAEAAGRRVAEVLEQTTIGTMTGTSLGPTSATDSRYTGNSTVYGYTNLPTKIAKTDMTTPTGSNPEAVKQDFIEMRELMYANNYFGPFFVYTSTGYDAFLDDDYFRAGSTSQSTTLRNRIMQIGGITSIRRLDYLSSGYQAIMVDPDREFAEALIGSDIETIQYETMGGGRVHFVTYIIAAPLLKTNYGGVARVVHGTTS
;
A
#
# COMPACT_ATOMS: atom_id res chain seq x y z
N MET A 1 30.72 4.34 7.08
CA MET A 1 30.38 3.36 8.14
C MET A 1 28.99 2.89 7.82
N VAL A 2 28.85 1.71 7.28
CA VAL A 2 27.53 1.13 7.02
C VAL A 2 26.93 0.81 8.38
N TYR A 3 25.85 1.47 8.74
CA TYR A 3 25.07 1.16 9.93
C TYR A 3 24.38 -0.17 9.70
N ASP A 4 24.96 -1.21 10.20
CA ASP A 4 24.37 -2.56 10.18
C ASP A 4 23.55 -2.75 11.48
N GLY A 5 22.56 -1.86 11.67
CA GLY A 5 21.80 -1.73 12.91
C GLY A 5 20.97 -2.95 13.29
N VAL A 6 20.91 -3.92 12.39
CA VAL A 6 20.21 -5.19 12.64
C VAL A 6 21.18 -6.32 13.00
N THR A 7 22.48 -6.15 12.74
CA THR A 7 23.48 -7.19 12.97
C THR A 7 24.05 -7.18 14.39
N THR A 8 24.03 -6.02 15.04
CA THR A 8 24.45 -5.92 16.44
C THR A 8 23.26 -5.46 17.26
N GLY A 9 22.79 -6.27 18.19
CA GLY A 9 21.67 -5.92 19.06
C GLY A 9 21.85 -4.57 19.80
N ARG A 10 23.04 -4.01 19.80
CA ARG A 10 23.39 -2.69 20.32
C ARG A 10 22.78 -1.56 19.49
N ASP A 11 22.90 -1.65 18.17
CA ASP A 11 22.38 -0.64 17.24
C ASP A 11 20.86 -0.66 17.22
N PHE A 12 20.28 -1.86 17.33
CA PHE A 12 18.84 -2.03 17.49
C PHE A 12 18.29 -1.24 18.69
N ILE A 13 18.92 -1.38 19.85
CA ILE A 13 18.45 -0.71 21.07
C ILE A 13 18.71 0.79 21.04
N HIS A 14 19.80 1.21 20.42
CA HIS A 14 20.09 2.63 20.25
C HIS A 14 19.06 3.31 19.33
N ASN A 15 18.69 2.67 18.24
CA ASN A 15 17.70 3.18 17.30
C ASN A 15 16.28 3.20 17.90
N THR A 16 15.90 2.19 18.67
CA THR A 16 14.59 2.20 19.37
C THR A 16 14.47 3.31 20.42
N ARG A 17 15.57 3.87 20.89
CA ARG A 17 15.58 5.05 21.77
C ARG A 17 15.13 6.31 21.05
N ASN A 18 15.43 6.45 19.79
CA ASN A 18 15.12 7.63 18.97
C ASN A 18 13.73 7.54 18.27
N GLY A 19 12.96 6.48 18.50
CA GLY A 19 11.55 6.40 18.07
C GLY A 19 11.28 5.54 16.85
N VAL A 20 10.52 6.06 15.93
CA VAL A 20 9.79 5.33 14.89
C VAL A 20 10.69 4.62 13.86
N GLU A 21 11.86 5.17 13.55
CA GLU A 21 12.77 4.66 12.53
C GLU A 21 13.28 3.24 12.81
N ALA A 22 13.71 3.00 14.02
CA ALA A 22 14.22 1.68 14.40
C ALA A 22 13.15 0.59 14.46
N GLN A 23 11.91 0.98 14.69
CA GLN A 23 10.81 0.01 14.71
C GLN A 23 10.42 -0.44 13.30
N GLY A 24 10.54 0.43 12.30
CA GLY A 24 10.34 0.09 10.89
C GLY A 24 11.39 -0.90 10.39
N GLU A 25 12.66 -0.63 10.68
CA GLU A 25 13.78 -1.48 10.28
C GLU A 25 13.73 -2.87 10.93
N VAL A 26 13.39 -2.93 12.21
CA VAL A 26 13.19 -4.22 12.90
C VAL A 26 11.94 -4.93 12.41
N ALA A 27 10.87 -4.21 12.14
CA ALA A 27 9.67 -4.79 11.58
C ALA A 27 9.93 -5.41 10.20
N SER A 28 10.69 -4.73 9.34
CA SER A 28 11.12 -5.25 8.04
C SER A 28 11.96 -6.52 8.18
N ALA A 29 12.97 -6.49 9.05
CA ALA A 29 13.82 -7.66 9.30
C ALA A 29 13.05 -8.87 9.89
N LEU A 30 12.00 -8.60 10.67
CA LEU A 30 11.15 -9.65 11.25
C LEU A 30 10.13 -10.21 10.25
N LEU A 31 9.65 -9.38 9.32
CA LEU A 31 8.76 -9.83 8.24
C LEU A 31 9.46 -10.82 7.32
N ASP A 32 10.74 -10.60 7.01
CA ASP A 32 11.53 -11.52 6.19
C ASP A 32 11.70 -12.93 6.81
N VAL A 33 11.45 -13.06 8.09
CA VAL A 33 11.62 -14.32 8.86
C VAL A 33 10.28 -14.92 9.29
N GLY A 34 9.15 -14.32 8.89
CA GLY A 34 7.82 -14.75 9.32
C GLY A 34 7.50 -14.45 10.79
N PHE A 35 8.30 -13.60 11.44
CA PHE A 35 8.06 -13.15 12.81
C PHE A 35 7.07 -11.98 12.86
N ASP A 36 6.27 -11.94 13.92
CA ASP A 36 5.40 -10.80 14.18
C ASP A 36 6.24 -9.58 14.64
N PRO A 37 6.22 -8.44 13.91
CA PRO A 37 6.97 -7.24 14.28
C PRO A 37 6.58 -6.69 15.65
N ASN A 38 5.41 -7.04 16.19
CA ASN A 38 5.03 -6.70 17.55
C ASN A 38 5.91 -7.37 18.62
N LEU A 39 6.61 -8.44 18.29
CA LEU A 39 7.57 -9.08 19.18
C LEU A 39 8.86 -8.28 19.37
N SER A 40 9.15 -7.35 18.47
CA SER A 40 10.31 -6.45 18.58
C SER A 40 10.11 -5.32 19.60
N ARG A 41 8.92 -5.18 20.15
CA ARG A 41 8.56 -4.14 21.12
C ARG A 41 8.64 -4.62 22.54
N PRO A 42 8.88 -3.72 23.51
CA PRO A 42 8.80 -4.09 24.90
C PRO A 42 7.37 -4.51 25.26
N PHE A 43 7.22 -5.66 25.91
CA PHE A 43 5.96 -6.25 26.28
C PHE A 43 6.03 -6.86 27.70
N ILE A 44 4.86 -7.14 28.29
CA ILE A 44 4.74 -7.88 29.53
C ILE A 44 4.51 -9.34 29.15
N ASP A 45 5.37 -10.23 29.64
CA ASP A 45 5.25 -11.66 29.37
C ASP A 45 4.19 -12.32 30.27
N ASP A 46 3.97 -13.64 30.08
CA ASP A 46 2.98 -14.43 30.84
C ASP A 46 3.27 -14.47 32.34
N THR A 47 4.53 -14.27 32.74
CA THR A 47 4.96 -14.20 34.14
C THR A 47 4.80 -12.81 34.76
N GLY A 48 4.32 -11.83 33.99
CA GLY A 48 4.18 -10.43 34.42
C GLY A 48 5.49 -9.62 34.38
N ARG A 49 6.58 -10.19 33.87
CA ARG A 49 7.87 -9.51 33.73
C ARG A 49 7.93 -8.75 32.41
N LYS A 50 8.57 -7.60 32.45
CA LYS A 50 8.82 -6.78 31.24
C LYS A 50 9.98 -7.36 30.45
N ALA A 51 9.78 -7.59 29.15
CA ALA A 51 10.73 -8.20 28.25
C ALA A 51 10.72 -7.51 26.88
N ILE A 52 11.76 -7.76 26.09
CA ILE A 52 11.87 -7.41 24.68
C ILE A 52 12.51 -8.57 23.93
N ILE A 53 12.19 -8.70 22.64
CA ILE A 53 12.88 -9.66 21.76
C ILE A 53 13.93 -8.89 20.97
N VAL A 54 15.17 -9.38 21.05
CA VAL A 54 16.35 -8.78 20.42
C VAL A 54 16.94 -9.75 19.42
N ASN A 55 17.34 -9.24 18.26
CA ASN A 55 18.11 -10.00 17.28
C ASN A 55 19.54 -10.18 17.84
N THR A 56 19.97 -11.44 17.99
CA THR A 56 21.31 -11.75 18.54
C THR A 56 22.43 -11.61 17.53
N GLY A 57 22.14 -11.27 16.27
CA GLY A 57 23.11 -11.24 15.18
C GLY A 57 23.55 -12.64 14.70
N ARG A 58 23.07 -13.71 15.33
CA ARG A 58 23.39 -15.10 14.96
C ARG A 58 22.40 -15.61 13.93
N VAL A 59 22.89 -16.42 13.01
CA VAL A 59 22.07 -17.08 11.98
C VAL A 59 22.05 -18.58 12.27
N LYS A 60 20.88 -19.17 12.33
CA LYS A 60 20.67 -20.60 12.47
C LYS A 60 20.02 -21.15 11.20
N THR A 61 20.50 -22.30 10.73
CA THR A 61 19.84 -23.00 9.64
C THR A 61 18.64 -23.77 10.18
N ASN A 62 17.45 -23.51 9.65
CA ASN A 62 16.27 -24.26 10.03
C ASN A 62 16.37 -25.70 9.51
N PRO A 63 16.37 -26.71 10.37
CA PRO A 63 16.56 -28.10 9.96
C PRO A 63 15.41 -28.63 9.09
N LYS A 64 14.23 -28.01 9.13
CA LYS A 64 13.06 -28.44 8.33
C LYS A 64 13.02 -27.82 6.95
N THR A 65 13.50 -26.58 6.80
CA THR A 65 13.38 -25.81 5.55
C THR A 65 14.73 -25.60 4.84
N GLY A 66 15.85 -25.87 5.52
CA GLY A 66 17.20 -25.60 5.03
C GLY A 66 17.55 -24.13 4.91
N ARG A 67 16.63 -23.20 5.26
CA ARG A 67 16.84 -21.76 5.17
C ARG A 67 17.62 -21.22 6.35
N ARG A 68 18.43 -20.20 6.08
CA ARG A 68 19.12 -19.43 7.12
C ARG A 68 18.13 -18.46 7.77
N GLU A 69 17.93 -18.58 9.07
CA GLU A 69 17.05 -17.73 9.87
C GLU A 69 17.83 -16.95 10.91
N LYS A 70 17.53 -15.67 11.07
CA LYS A 70 18.11 -14.84 12.13
C LYS A 70 17.64 -15.35 13.49
N GLN A 71 18.52 -15.40 14.48
CA GLN A 71 18.20 -15.89 15.80
C GLN A 71 17.78 -14.73 16.70
N TYR A 72 16.57 -14.82 17.25
CA TYR A 72 16.02 -13.87 18.19
C TYR A 72 15.99 -14.45 19.60
N GLN A 73 16.25 -13.60 20.58
CA GLN A 73 16.23 -13.99 21.99
C GLN A 73 15.36 -13.02 22.79
N LYS A 74 14.52 -13.59 23.66
CA LYS A 74 13.76 -12.83 24.64
C LYS A 74 14.71 -12.43 25.78
N MET A 75 14.83 -11.13 26.03
CA MET A 75 15.69 -10.57 27.05
C MET A 75 14.87 -9.77 28.06
N TYR A 76 15.21 -9.91 29.32
CA TYR A 76 14.72 -9.13 30.43
C TYR A 76 15.66 -7.97 30.71
N ARG A 77 15.24 -7.05 31.58
CA ARG A 77 16.07 -5.88 31.96
C ARG A 77 17.46 -6.26 32.41
N GLU A 78 17.58 -7.27 33.27
CA GLU A 78 18.86 -7.75 33.81
C GLU A 78 19.77 -8.32 32.73
N ASP A 79 19.18 -9.02 31.74
CA ASP A 79 19.94 -9.61 30.63
C ASP A 79 20.43 -8.54 29.67
N LEU A 80 19.64 -7.48 29.47
CA LEU A 80 20.02 -6.33 28.65
C LEU A 80 21.16 -5.54 29.30
N GLU A 81 21.08 -5.29 30.62
CA GLU A 81 22.15 -4.62 31.36
C GLU A 81 23.47 -5.40 31.30
N LYS A 82 23.41 -6.73 31.45
CA LYS A 82 24.58 -7.61 31.32
C LYS A 82 25.16 -7.63 29.89
N ALA A 83 24.30 -7.53 28.90
CA ALA A 83 24.73 -7.49 27.51
C ALA A 83 25.19 -6.09 27.03
N GLY A 84 25.12 -5.08 27.91
CA GLY A 84 25.52 -3.71 27.60
C GLY A 84 24.50 -2.92 26.79
N TYR A 85 23.26 -3.37 26.77
CA TYR A 85 22.16 -2.70 26.08
C TYR A 85 21.42 -1.71 26.99
N ASP A 86 20.73 -0.74 26.38
CA ASP A 86 19.89 0.22 27.12
C ASP A 86 18.65 -0.47 27.72
N SER A 87 18.68 -0.72 29.02
CA SER A 87 17.58 -1.37 29.74
C SER A 87 16.36 -0.46 29.94
N SER A 88 16.47 0.83 29.62
CA SER A 88 15.36 1.80 29.81
C SER A 88 14.19 1.50 28.90
N ILE A 89 14.40 0.91 27.74
CA ILE A 89 13.39 0.54 26.76
C ILE A 89 12.33 -0.39 27.36
N VAL A 90 12.78 -1.36 28.18
CA VAL A 90 11.89 -2.36 28.79
C VAL A 90 10.96 -1.72 29.83
N ARG A 91 11.31 -0.54 30.39
CA ARG A 91 10.44 0.18 31.34
C ARG A 91 9.12 0.60 30.70
N ASN A 92 9.10 0.86 29.41
CA ASN A 92 7.94 1.34 28.65
C ASN A 92 6.96 0.23 28.29
N ALA A 93 7.21 -1.02 28.66
CA ALA A 93 6.27 -2.11 28.45
C ALA A 93 5.00 -1.88 29.30
N THR A 94 3.87 -1.67 28.62
CA THR A 94 2.55 -1.42 29.26
C THR A 94 1.52 -2.49 28.92
N LEU A 95 1.71 -3.21 27.80
CA LEU A 95 0.78 -4.19 27.30
C LEU A 95 1.42 -5.58 27.24
N ARG A 96 0.60 -6.61 27.36
CA ARG A 96 1.01 -8.00 27.19
C ARG A 96 1.25 -8.27 25.70
N LYS A 97 2.13 -9.24 25.43
CA LYS A 97 2.43 -9.73 24.08
C LYS A 97 1.14 -10.06 23.29
N ASP A 98 0.25 -10.82 23.89
CA ASP A 98 -1.01 -11.25 23.26
C ASP A 98 -1.90 -10.07 22.89
N THR A 99 -1.92 -9.03 23.71
CA THR A 99 -2.68 -7.80 23.42
C THR A 99 -2.12 -7.09 22.18
N TRP A 100 -0.80 -7.04 22.01
CA TRP A 100 -0.17 -6.48 20.82
C TRP A 100 -0.52 -7.27 19.55
N ILE A 101 -0.45 -8.60 19.63
CA ILE A 101 -0.79 -9.50 18.52
C ILE A 101 -2.26 -9.30 18.13
N GLN A 102 -3.16 -9.25 19.12
CA GLN A 102 -4.58 -9.02 18.88
C GLN A 102 -4.85 -7.63 18.25
N MET A 103 -4.19 -6.57 18.74
CA MET A 103 -4.33 -5.23 18.16
C MET A 103 -3.91 -5.19 16.70
N ARG A 104 -2.78 -5.80 16.36
CA ARG A 104 -2.31 -5.87 14.97
C ARG A 104 -3.28 -6.67 14.09
N ALA A 105 -3.66 -7.86 14.54
CA ALA A 105 -4.61 -8.68 13.80
C ALA A 105 -5.94 -7.98 13.55
N ALA A 106 -6.43 -7.25 14.56
CA ALA A 106 -7.66 -6.46 14.46
C ALA A 106 -7.52 -5.32 13.44
N SER A 107 -6.44 -4.54 13.51
CA SER A 107 -6.17 -3.45 12.55
C SER A 107 -6.03 -3.97 11.12
N LEU A 108 -5.27 -5.05 10.89
CA LEU A 108 -5.08 -5.65 9.58
C LEU A 108 -6.38 -6.24 9.00
N ARG A 109 -7.19 -6.89 9.84
CA ARG A 109 -8.47 -7.46 9.41
C ARG A 109 -9.42 -6.39 8.86
N GLU A 110 -9.54 -5.28 9.57
CA GLU A 110 -10.41 -4.17 9.13
C GLU A 110 -9.83 -3.41 7.93
N ALA A 111 -8.51 -3.27 7.86
CA ALA A 111 -7.83 -2.67 6.72
C ALA A 111 -8.07 -3.45 5.43
N ARG A 112 -7.90 -4.77 5.44
CA ARG A 112 -8.10 -5.65 4.27
C ARG A 112 -9.51 -5.58 3.67
N LYS A 113 -10.52 -5.25 4.46
CA LYS A 113 -11.89 -5.09 3.97
C LYS A 113 -12.06 -3.86 3.08
N ARG A 114 -11.20 -2.87 3.21
CA ARG A 114 -11.30 -1.59 2.51
C ARG A 114 -10.36 -1.45 1.33
N LEU A 115 -9.26 -2.17 1.35
CA LEU A 115 -8.26 -2.15 0.27
C LEU A 115 -8.71 -3.07 -0.86
N ARG A 116 -8.96 -2.51 -2.04
CA ARG A 116 -9.28 -3.23 -3.28
C ARG A 116 -8.32 -2.86 -4.39
N ALA A 117 -8.32 -1.62 -4.85
CA ALA A 117 -7.39 -1.15 -5.88
C ALA A 117 -5.93 -1.25 -5.40
N TRP A 118 -5.67 -0.86 -4.17
CA TRP A 118 -4.35 -1.02 -3.57
C TRP A 118 -3.94 -2.49 -3.44
N ALA A 119 -4.86 -3.36 -3.01
CA ALA A 119 -4.57 -4.79 -2.86
C ALA A 119 -4.20 -5.42 -4.20
N ASP A 120 -4.97 -5.12 -5.26
CA ASP A 120 -4.67 -5.61 -6.61
C ASP A 120 -3.30 -5.15 -7.09
N LEU A 121 -2.94 -3.89 -6.84
CA LEU A 121 -1.63 -3.34 -7.21
C LEU A 121 -0.51 -3.98 -6.39
N ALA A 122 -0.70 -4.13 -5.09
CA ALA A 122 0.29 -4.73 -4.19
C ALA A 122 0.48 -6.24 -4.41
N ASP A 123 -0.56 -6.94 -4.86
CA ASP A 123 -0.48 -8.36 -5.18
C ASP A 123 0.19 -8.59 -6.55
N THR A 124 -0.01 -7.67 -7.50
CA THR A 124 0.56 -7.79 -8.85
C THR A 124 2.00 -7.29 -8.90
N ASN A 125 2.27 -6.10 -8.41
CA ASN A 125 3.57 -5.42 -8.55
C ASN A 125 4.03 -4.78 -7.23
N PRO A 126 4.39 -5.57 -6.21
CA PRO A 126 4.92 -5.01 -4.97
C PRO A 126 6.38 -4.55 -5.16
N LEU A 127 6.67 -3.31 -4.78
CA LEU A 127 8.04 -2.78 -4.67
C LEU A 127 8.30 -2.42 -3.20
N ARG A 128 9.06 -3.27 -2.51
CA ARG A 128 9.41 -3.08 -1.11
C ARG A 128 10.69 -2.27 -0.99
N ILE A 129 10.65 -1.26 -0.14
CA ILE A 129 11.78 -0.39 0.20
C ILE A 129 12.30 -0.85 1.55
N GLU A 130 13.59 -1.21 1.65
CA GLU A 130 14.19 -1.78 2.86
C GLU A 130 14.17 -0.80 4.04
N ASP A 131 14.44 0.48 3.80
CA ASP A 131 14.35 1.56 4.79
C ASP A 131 13.21 2.53 4.44
N GLY A 132 11.99 2.10 4.68
CA GLY A 132 10.80 2.93 4.39
C GLY A 132 10.68 4.17 5.27
N MET A 133 11.28 4.16 6.47
CA MET A 133 11.27 5.33 7.36
C MET A 133 12.31 6.37 7.00
N GLY A 134 13.47 5.94 6.52
CA GLY A 134 14.53 6.83 6.07
C GLY A 134 14.34 7.35 4.65
N THR A 135 13.49 6.66 3.85
CA THR A 135 13.24 7.04 2.47
C THR A 135 12.07 8.02 2.38
N ILE A 136 12.37 9.26 2.02
CA ILE A 136 11.37 10.33 1.87
C ILE A 136 10.82 10.37 0.45
N THR A 137 11.69 10.16 -0.53
CA THR A 137 11.36 10.19 -1.96
C THR A 137 11.96 8.97 -2.64
N TYR A 138 11.22 8.42 -3.57
CA TYR A 138 11.68 7.36 -4.46
C TYR A 138 11.92 7.95 -5.85
N GLU A 139 13.08 7.67 -6.43
CA GLU A 139 13.47 8.16 -7.75
C GLU A 139 13.48 7.04 -8.76
N TYR A 140 12.98 7.33 -9.96
CA TYR A 140 13.01 6.39 -11.08
C TYR A 140 13.32 7.12 -12.38
N GLU A 141 13.92 6.40 -13.32
CA GLU A 141 14.26 6.91 -14.63
C GLU A 141 13.23 6.41 -15.66
N SER A 142 12.78 7.30 -16.54
CA SER A 142 12.05 6.96 -17.74
C SER A 142 12.94 7.17 -18.96
N GLN A 143 13.02 6.18 -19.83
CA GLN A 143 13.82 6.19 -21.04
C GLN A 143 12.89 6.35 -22.25
N ASN A 144 13.38 7.03 -23.31
CA ASN A 144 12.68 7.04 -24.59
C ASN A 144 12.82 5.69 -25.31
N ASP A 145 11.84 5.39 -26.13
CA ASP A 145 11.95 4.26 -27.06
C ASP A 145 13.01 4.57 -28.14
N PRO A 146 13.74 3.55 -28.59
CA PRO A 146 14.65 3.71 -29.74
C PRO A 146 13.86 4.07 -31.00
N GLY A 147 14.54 4.67 -31.99
CA GLY A 147 13.94 5.04 -33.26
C GLY A 147 13.33 3.87 -34.03
N GLU A 148 12.61 4.17 -35.09
CA GLU A 148 11.94 3.16 -35.92
C GLU A 148 12.92 2.13 -36.48
N ALA A 149 12.50 0.86 -36.45
CA ALA A 149 13.25 -0.21 -37.05
C ALA A 149 13.15 -0.12 -38.59
N LEU A 150 14.28 -0.19 -39.27
CA LEU A 150 14.34 -0.29 -40.73
C LEU A 150 14.44 -1.75 -41.15
N VAL A 151 13.80 -2.08 -42.25
CA VAL A 151 13.88 -3.39 -42.88
C VAL A 151 14.72 -3.24 -44.14
N ASP A 152 15.89 -3.86 -44.15
CA ASP A 152 16.80 -3.93 -45.29
C ASP A 152 17.34 -5.33 -45.43
N MET A 153 17.69 -5.74 -46.68
CA MET A 153 18.22 -7.07 -46.94
C MET A 153 19.68 -7.22 -46.51
N ASP A 154 20.47 -6.15 -46.59
CA ASP A 154 21.93 -6.21 -46.41
C ASP A 154 22.43 -5.24 -45.30
N MET A 155 21.54 -4.55 -44.57
CA MET A 155 21.86 -3.53 -43.59
C MET A 155 22.71 -2.35 -44.15
N ASP A 156 22.59 -2.09 -45.45
CA ASP A 156 23.39 -1.08 -46.16
C ASP A 156 22.73 0.31 -46.10
N THR A 157 21.53 0.39 -45.54
CA THR A 157 20.82 1.66 -45.32
C THR A 157 21.28 2.28 -44.01
N ASP A 158 21.76 3.53 -44.07
CA ASP A 158 22.11 4.28 -42.88
C ASP A 158 20.88 4.45 -41.98
N GLY A 159 20.76 3.60 -40.96
CA GLY A 159 19.75 3.70 -39.94
C GLY A 159 19.92 4.94 -39.10
N ARG A 160 18.82 5.52 -38.61
CA ARG A 160 18.89 6.57 -37.58
C ARG A 160 19.55 6.01 -36.34
N ASN A 161 20.71 6.55 -36.00
CA ASN A 161 21.35 6.25 -34.72
C ASN A 161 20.71 7.17 -33.67
N ASP A 162 19.83 6.58 -32.84
CA ASP A 162 19.18 7.32 -31.76
C ASP A 162 19.92 7.05 -30.44
N ALA A 163 20.11 8.10 -29.66
CA ALA A 163 20.76 8.01 -28.36
C ALA A 163 19.68 7.95 -27.26
N PRO A 164 19.81 7.04 -26.28
CA PRO A 164 18.85 6.97 -25.21
C PRO A 164 18.82 8.27 -24.40
N GLN A 165 17.62 8.80 -24.20
CA GLN A 165 17.37 9.98 -23.37
C GLN A 165 16.69 9.54 -22.08
N TYR A 166 17.25 9.94 -20.96
CA TYR A 166 16.75 9.62 -19.64
C TYR A 166 16.09 10.84 -18.99
N LYS A 167 14.95 10.61 -18.35
CA LYS A 167 14.29 11.61 -17.50
C LYS A 167 14.20 11.06 -16.10
N LEU A 168 14.88 11.69 -15.15
CA LEU A 168 14.75 11.37 -13.74
C LEU A 168 13.43 11.95 -13.19
N ARG A 169 12.68 11.12 -12.51
CA ARG A 169 11.43 11.48 -11.85
C ARG A 169 11.45 11.01 -10.40
N SER A 170 10.79 11.76 -9.53
CA SER A 170 10.68 11.42 -8.12
C SER A 170 9.23 11.40 -7.66
N ILE A 171 8.94 10.52 -6.71
CA ILE A 171 7.65 10.46 -6.02
C ILE A 171 7.90 10.47 -4.50
N PRO A 172 7.15 11.25 -3.72
CA PRO A 172 7.25 11.20 -2.27
C PRO A 172 6.64 9.91 -1.72
N LEU A 173 7.22 9.41 -0.64
CA LEU A 173 6.71 8.26 0.10
C LEU A 173 6.06 8.74 1.42
N PRO A 174 4.76 9.00 1.44
CA PRO A 174 4.08 9.59 2.58
C PRO A 174 3.85 8.57 3.70
N VAL A 175 3.84 9.06 4.93
CA VAL A 175 3.39 8.30 6.10
C VAL A 175 1.92 8.61 6.37
N THR A 176 1.06 7.64 6.18
CA THR A 176 -0.36 7.75 6.54
C THR A 176 -0.58 7.22 7.95
N PHE A 177 -1.10 8.03 8.87
CA PHE A 177 -1.20 7.65 10.26
C PHE A 177 -2.46 8.15 10.97
N VAL A 178 -2.86 7.41 12.01
CA VAL A 178 -3.93 7.79 12.94
C VAL A 178 -3.44 7.63 14.37
N LYS A 179 -3.63 8.67 15.18
CA LYS A 179 -3.28 8.69 16.62
C LYS A 179 -4.49 8.44 17.48
N PHE A 180 -4.33 7.61 18.51
CA PHE A 180 -5.35 7.42 19.55
C PHE A 180 -4.70 7.22 20.92
N SER A 181 -5.44 7.40 22.01
CA SER A 181 -4.87 7.30 23.35
C SER A 181 -5.84 6.66 24.33
N PHE A 182 -5.26 5.96 25.31
CA PHE A 182 -5.99 5.43 26.46
C PHE A 182 -5.50 6.05 27.76
N SER A 183 -6.41 6.28 28.70
CA SER A 183 -6.05 6.63 30.07
C SER A 183 -5.34 5.44 30.73
N ARG A 184 -4.22 5.67 31.44
CA ARG A 184 -3.54 4.63 32.22
C ARG A 184 -4.46 3.94 33.23
N ARG A 185 -5.38 4.70 33.81
CA ARG A 185 -6.37 4.13 34.74
C ARG A 185 -7.28 3.11 34.07
N ARG A 186 -7.73 3.36 32.82
CA ARG A 186 -8.52 2.39 32.03
C ARG A 186 -7.71 1.17 31.67
N LEU A 187 -6.46 1.31 31.28
CA LEU A 187 -5.55 0.21 30.99
C LEU A 187 -5.32 -0.65 32.23
N ALA A 188 -5.06 -0.04 33.39
CA ALA A 188 -4.89 -0.77 34.64
C ALA A 188 -6.18 -1.47 35.11
N ALA A 189 -7.33 -0.84 34.91
CA ALA A 189 -8.62 -1.44 35.25
C ALA A 189 -8.96 -2.64 34.34
N SER A 190 -8.64 -2.59 33.04
CA SER A 190 -8.84 -3.71 32.12
C SER A 190 -7.90 -4.88 32.44
N ALA A 191 -6.67 -4.61 32.84
CA ALA A 191 -5.71 -5.64 33.24
C ALA A 191 -6.14 -6.39 34.51
N ARG A 192 -6.87 -5.72 35.44
CA ARG A 192 -7.41 -6.34 36.66
C ARG A 192 -8.66 -7.19 36.43
N ARG A 193 -9.46 -6.89 35.42
CA ARG A 193 -10.66 -7.65 35.05
C ARG A 193 -10.29 -8.84 34.16
N ASN A 194 -9.78 -9.91 34.76
CA ASN A 194 -9.53 -11.22 34.11
C ASN A 194 -8.87 -11.17 32.73
N GLY A 195 -7.93 -10.24 32.52
CA GLY A 195 -7.20 -10.19 31.27
C GLY A 195 -8.05 -9.85 30.04
N GLN A 196 -9.26 -9.33 30.22
CA GLN A 196 -10.03 -8.82 29.07
C GLN A 196 -9.23 -7.72 28.38
N ALA A 197 -9.00 -7.96 27.13
CA ALA A 197 -8.21 -7.12 26.25
C ALA A 197 -8.66 -5.66 26.32
N VAL A 198 -7.71 -4.77 26.27
CA VAL A 198 -7.91 -3.37 25.90
C VAL A 198 -8.93 -3.31 24.76
N ASN A 199 -9.88 -2.38 24.85
CA ASN A 199 -10.86 -2.23 23.79
C ASN A 199 -10.18 -2.08 22.43
N LEU A 200 -10.21 -3.13 21.64
CA LEU A 200 -9.55 -3.21 20.33
C LEU A 200 -10.24 -2.33 19.28
N SER A 201 -11.45 -1.87 19.56
CA SER A 201 -12.26 -1.09 18.60
C SER A 201 -11.55 0.17 18.09
N MET A 202 -10.73 0.82 18.92
CA MET A 202 -9.95 1.98 18.48
C MET A 202 -8.82 1.59 17.52
N ALA A 203 -8.18 0.46 17.75
CA ALA A 203 -7.15 -0.06 16.82
C ALA A 203 -7.77 -0.51 15.50
N GLU A 204 -8.94 -1.16 15.55
CA GLU A 204 -9.72 -1.52 14.37
C GLU A 204 -10.12 -0.28 13.57
N ALA A 205 -10.66 0.74 14.24
CA ALA A 205 -11.03 2.00 13.61
C ALA A 205 -9.81 2.73 13.00
N ALA A 206 -8.67 2.72 13.70
CA ALA A 206 -7.44 3.32 13.21
C ALA A 206 -6.92 2.58 11.95
N GLY A 207 -6.86 1.24 11.98
CA GLY A 207 -6.48 0.44 10.83
C GLY A 207 -7.39 0.67 9.62
N ARG A 208 -8.71 0.72 9.85
CA ARG A 208 -9.68 1.04 8.80
C ARG A 208 -9.43 2.43 8.20
N ARG A 209 -9.23 3.47 9.03
CA ARG A 209 -9.00 4.83 8.53
C ARG A 209 -7.71 4.98 7.73
N VAL A 210 -6.65 4.33 8.16
CA VAL A 210 -5.38 4.31 7.42
C VAL A 210 -5.57 3.65 6.04
N ALA A 211 -6.28 2.52 6.01
CA ALA A 211 -6.58 1.82 4.75
C ALA A 211 -7.50 2.63 3.82
N GLU A 212 -8.52 3.30 4.37
CA GLU A 212 -9.41 4.18 3.59
C GLU A 212 -8.62 5.29 2.88
N VAL A 213 -7.69 5.94 3.59
CA VAL A 213 -6.85 6.99 3.02
C VAL A 213 -5.92 6.44 1.93
N LEU A 214 -5.31 5.29 2.15
CA LEU A 214 -4.44 4.65 1.16
C LEU A 214 -5.21 4.27 -0.11
N GLU A 215 -6.40 3.69 0.04
CA GLU A 215 -7.27 3.35 -1.08
C GLU A 215 -7.70 4.60 -1.87
N GLN A 216 -8.11 5.66 -1.17
CA GLN A 216 -8.46 6.94 -1.80
C GLN A 216 -7.27 7.58 -2.52
N THR A 217 -6.06 7.45 -1.97
CA THR A 217 -4.84 7.92 -2.62
C THR A 217 -4.56 7.11 -3.90
N THR A 218 -4.74 5.80 -3.86
CA THR A 218 -4.55 4.92 -5.03
C THR A 218 -5.56 5.22 -6.14
N ILE A 219 -6.81 5.44 -5.77
CA ILE A 219 -7.86 5.83 -6.73
C ILE A 219 -7.60 7.25 -7.25
N GLY A 220 -7.08 8.16 -6.41
CA GLY A 220 -6.88 9.57 -6.73
C GLY A 220 -8.06 10.47 -6.35
N THR A 221 -8.95 9.99 -5.47
CA THR A 221 -10.13 10.74 -5.02
C THR A 221 -9.93 11.51 -3.73
N MET A 222 -8.76 11.41 -3.10
CA MET A 222 -8.48 12.12 -1.87
C MET A 222 -8.42 13.63 -2.12
N THR A 223 -9.35 14.35 -1.52
CA THR A 223 -9.43 15.81 -1.55
C THR A 223 -8.98 16.39 -0.21
N GLY A 224 -7.97 17.24 -0.26
CA GLY A 224 -7.63 18.18 0.83
C GLY A 224 -7.15 17.58 2.14
N THR A 225 -6.27 18.25 2.73
CA THR A 225 -5.57 18.22 4.01
C THR A 225 -4.15 17.66 3.93
N SER A 226 -3.23 18.55 3.97
CA SER A 226 -1.78 18.47 4.27
C SER A 226 -0.94 17.40 3.59
N LEU A 227 -1.49 16.35 2.98
CA LEU A 227 -0.81 15.35 2.14
C LEU A 227 -1.81 14.66 1.21
N GLY A 228 -2.78 15.42 0.70
CA GLY A 228 -3.59 14.94 -0.42
C GLY A 228 -2.74 14.83 -1.69
N PRO A 229 -3.15 14.03 -2.67
CA PRO A 229 -2.43 13.90 -3.94
C PRO A 229 -2.22 15.23 -4.67
N THR A 230 -2.86 16.31 -4.22
CA THR A 230 -2.80 17.64 -4.80
C THR A 230 -1.94 18.64 -4.05
N SER A 231 -1.46 18.38 -2.86
CA SER A 231 -0.61 19.34 -2.15
C SER A 231 0.18 18.72 -1.01
N ALA A 232 1.19 17.94 -1.33
CA ALA A 232 2.30 17.78 -0.43
C ALA A 232 3.19 19.04 -0.53
N THR A 233 2.67 20.18 -0.13
CA THR A 233 3.45 21.42 0.03
C THR A 233 4.13 21.43 1.38
N ASP A 234 4.89 20.40 1.69
CA ASP A 234 5.89 20.55 2.73
C ASP A 234 7.11 21.20 2.06
N SER A 235 7.44 22.42 2.46
CA SER A 235 8.60 23.16 1.96
C SER A 235 9.94 22.46 2.19
N ARG A 236 9.93 21.36 2.95
CA ARG A 236 11.07 20.48 3.15
C ARG A 236 11.37 19.59 1.94
N TYR A 237 10.39 19.42 1.04
CA TYR A 237 10.51 18.59 -0.14
C TYR A 237 10.54 19.49 -1.37
N THR A 238 11.72 19.70 -1.92
CA THR A 238 11.91 20.44 -3.17
C THR A 238 11.66 19.51 -4.36
N GLY A 239 10.65 19.81 -5.16
CA GLY A 239 10.30 19.03 -6.35
C GLY A 239 8.83 18.69 -6.43
N ASN A 240 8.44 17.88 -7.41
CA ASN A 240 7.09 17.37 -7.57
C ASN A 240 6.73 16.41 -6.43
N SER A 241 6.22 16.96 -5.33
CA SER A 241 5.86 16.20 -4.13
C SER A 241 4.41 15.68 -4.16
N THR A 242 3.86 15.42 -5.35
CA THR A 242 2.48 14.99 -5.50
C THR A 242 2.42 13.49 -5.75
N VAL A 243 1.66 12.78 -4.94
CA VAL A 243 1.29 11.39 -5.19
C VAL A 243 0.02 11.39 -6.06
N TYR A 244 0.10 10.78 -7.22
CA TYR A 244 -1.02 10.63 -8.13
C TYR A 244 -1.65 9.25 -8.00
N GLY A 245 -2.98 9.20 -8.05
CA GLY A 245 -3.74 7.97 -8.23
C GLY A 245 -4.33 7.87 -9.63
N TYR A 246 -5.14 6.86 -9.86
CA TYR A 246 -5.67 6.57 -11.20
C TYR A 246 -6.52 7.70 -11.81
N THR A 247 -7.31 8.41 -11.02
CA THR A 247 -8.25 9.42 -11.52
C THR A 247 -7.67 10.81 -11.65
N ASN A 248 -6.67 11.16 -10.84
CA ASN A 248 -6.06 12.49 -10.82
C ASN A 248 -4.70 12.58 -11.53
N LEU A 249 -4.24 11.49 -12.12
CA LEU A 249 -3.00 11.47 -12.91
C LEU A 249 -3.15 12.41 -14.13
N PRO A 250 -2.28 13.43 -14.32
CA PRO A 250 -2.41 14.38 -15.40
C PRO A 250 -2.29 13.76 -16.80
N THR A 251 -1.57 12.66 -16.88
CA THR A 251 -1.21 11.95 -18.12
C THR A 251 -2.15 10.81 -18.45
N LYS A 252 -3.23 10.61 -17.67
CA LYS A 252 -4.24 9.60 -17.94
C LYS A 252 -4.97 9.86 -19.27
N ILE A 253 -5.46 8.81 -19.88
CA ILE A 253 -6.35 8.90 -21.02
C ILE A 253 -7.76 9.19 -20.49
N ALA A 254 -8.35 10.30 -20.89
CA ALA A 254 -9.70 10.67 -20.47
C ALA A 254 -10.75 10.29 -21.52
N LYS A 255 -11.84 9.62 -21.08
CA LYS A 255 -13.06 9.41 -21.87
C LYS A 255 -14.23 10.08 -21.12
N THR A 256 -14.72 11.20 -21.63
CA THR A 256 -15.72 12.06 -20.95
C THR A 256 -17.14 11.87 -21.44
N ASP A 257 -17.37 10.93 -22.32
CA ASP A 257 -18.62 10.67 -23.02
C ASP A 257 -19.22 9.29 -22.69
N MET A 258 -18.97 8.78 -21.48
CA MET A 258 -19.55 7.50 -21.09
C MET A 258 -21.07 7.60 -20.95
N THR A 259 -21.74 6.56 -21.37
CA THR A 259 -23.20 6.43 -21.29
C THR A 259 -23.66 6.30 -19.84
N THR A 260 -24.62 7.13 -19.45
CA THR A 260 -25.35 6.92 -18.19
C THR A 260 -26.14 5.62 -18.27
N PRO A 261 -25.85 4.63 -17.41
CA PRO A 261 -26.54 3.35 -17.48
C PRO A 261 -28.01 3.49 -17.09
N THR A 262 -28.86 2.85 -17.88
CA THR A 262 -30.27 2.70 -17.62
C THR A 262 -30.67 1.26 -17.94
N GLY A 263 -31.80 0.76 -17.41
CA GLY A 263 -32.27 -0.59 -17.72
C GLY A 263 -32.54 -0.87 -19.20
N SER A 264 -32.53 0.17 -20.06
CA SER A 264 -32.82 0.05 -21.49
C SER A 264 -31.61 0.18 -22.41
N ASN A 265 -30.42 0.52 -21.91
CA ASN A 265 -29.23 0.78 -22.73
C ASN A 265 -27.97 -0.07 -22.39
N PRO A 266 -28.09 -1.35 -22.05
CA PRO A 266 -26.94 -2.16 -21.64
C PRO A 266 -25.89 -2.33 -22.76
N GLU A 267 -26.32 -2.32 -24.04
CA GLU A 267 -25.44 -2.43 -25.20
C GLU A 267 -24.53 -1.19 -25.33
N ALA A 268 -25.09 0.00 -25.10
CA ALA A 268 -24.31 1.24 -25.13
C ALA A 268 -23.27 1.27 -24.00
N VAL A 269 -23.64 0.84 -22.79
CA VAL A 269 -22.70 0.70 -21.68
C VAL A 269 -21.57 -0.29 -22.02
N LYS A 270 -21.90 -1.44 -22.61
CA LYS A 270 -20.88 -2.40 -23.05
C LYS A 270 -19.95 -1.79 -24.10
N GLN A 271 -20.50 -1.00 -25.03
CA GLN A 271 -19.72 -0.34 -26.06
C GLN A 271 -18.71 0.65 -25.47
N ASP A 272 -19.06 1.37 -24.42
CA ASP A 272 -18.13 2.26 -23.72
C ASP A 272 -16.87 1.53 -23.21
N PHE A 273 -17.03 0.32 -22.66
CA PHE A 273 -15.87 -0.48 -22.22
C PHE A 273 -15.03 -0.99 -23.40
N ILE A 274 -15.64 -1.27 -24.54
CA ILE A 274 -14.90 -1.60 -25.77
C ILE A 274 -14.08 -0.39 -26.21
N GLU A 275 -14.68 0.80 -26.22
CA GLU A 275 -14.00 2.04 -26.60
C GLU A 275 -12.86 2.41 -25.62
N MET A 276 -13.05 2.18 -24.31
CA MET A 276 -11.95 2.35 -23.34
C MET A 276 -10.77 1.43 -23.69
N ARG A 277 -11.03 0.18 -24.07
CA ARG A 277 -10.00 -0.75 -24.51
C ARG A 277 -9.33 -0.28 -25.81
N GLU A 278 -10.09 0.21 -26.78
CA GLU A 278 -9.55 0.73 -28.04
C GLU A 278 -8.67 1.95 -27.82
N LEU A 279 -9.01 2.82 -26.86
CA LEU A 279 -8.14 3.93 -26.44
C LEU A 279 -6.81 3.42 -25.86
N MET A 280 -6.81 2.29 -25.13
CA MET A 280 -5.56 1.66 -24.69
C MET A 280 -4.76 1.11 -25.89
N TYR A 281 -5.42 0.40 -26.80
CA TYR A 281 -4.78 -0.15 -28.00
C TYR A 281 -4.20 0.94 -28.92
N ALA A 282 -4.87 2.08 -29.05
CA ALA A 282 -4.37 3.23 -29.80
C ALA A 282 -3.05 3.80 -29.25
N ASN A 283 -2.77 3.53 -27.97
CA ASN A 283 -1.52 3.91 -27.32
C ASN A 283 -0.55 2.71 -27.16
N ASN A 284 -0.76 1.62 -27.91
CA ASN A 284 0.04 0.40 -27.88
C ASN A 284 0.05 -0.33 -26.51
N TYR A 285 -1.01 -0.24 -25.74
CA TYR A 285 -1.20 -0.98 -24.49
C TYR A 285 -2.18 -2.11 -24.70
N PHE A 286 -1.72 -3.37 -24.63
CA PHE A 286 -2.51 -4.54 -25.02
C PHE A 286 -3.05 -5.35 -23.85
N GLY A 287 -2.79 -4.95 -22.62
CA GLY A 287 -3.29 -5.60 -21.40
C GLY A 287 -2.51 -6.84 -20.99
N PRO A 288 -3.00 -7.59 -20.00
CA PRO A 288 -4.38 -7.68 -19.48
C PRO A 288 -4.83 -6.46 -18.67
N PHE A 289 -6.13 -6.11 -18.73
CA PHE A 289 -6.68 -4.92 -18.08
C PHE A 289 -7.49 -5.26 -16.84
N PHE A 290 -7.32 -4.46 -15.79
CA PHE A 290 -8.22 -4.38 -14.65
C PHE A 290 -9.21 -3.24 -14.85
N VAL A 291 -10.47 -3.53 -14.60
CA VAL A 291 -11.54 -2.55 -14.69
C VAL A 291 -12.10 -2.29 -13.31
N TYR A 292 -12.20 -1.02 -12.95
CA TYR A 292 -12.82 -0.57 -11.72
C TYR A 292 -14.01 0.31 -12.03
N THR A 293 -15.11 0.09 -11.32
CA THR A 293 -16.35 0.84 -11.53
C THR A 293 -16.81 1.53 -10.25
N SER A 294 -17.48 2.66 -10.40
CA SER A 294 -18.14 3.34 -9.28
C SER A 294 -19.34 2.53 -8.77
N THR A 295 -19.78 2.85 -7.56
CA THR A 295 -20.94 2.20 -6.95
C THR A 295 -22.21 2.37 -7.76
N GLY A 296 -22.35 3.44 -8.56
CA GLY A 296 -23.49 3.68 -9.43
C GLY A 296 -23.64 2.64 -10.55
N TYR A 297 -22.54 2.07 -11.03
CA TYR A 297 -22.58 1.03 -12.06
C TYR A 297 -23.06 -0.33 -11.54
N ASP A 298 -22.85 -0.63 -10.25
CA ASP A 298 -22.97 -1.99 -9.72
C ASP A 298 -24.36 -2.61 -9.94
N ALA A 299 -25.42 -1.83 -9.70
CA ALA A 299 -26.79 -2.29 -9.90
C ALA A 299 -27.08 -2.66 -11.37
N PHE A 300 -26.53 -1.88 -12.31
CA PHE A 300 -26.73 -2.12 -13.74
C PHE A 300 -25.81 -3.22 -14.27
N LEU A 301 -24.64 -3.42 -13.70
CA LEU A 301 -23.73 -4.49 -14.11
C LEU A 301 -24.25 -5.87 -13.72
N ASP A 302 -24.96 -5.96 -12.63
CA ASP A 302 -25.52 -7.22 -12.13
C ASP A 302 -26.95 -7.49 -12.64
N ASP A 303 -27.54 -6.54 -13.39
CA ASP A 303 -28.83 -6.72 -14.06
C ASP A 303 -28.70 -7.68 -15.25
N ASP A 304 -29.84 -8.32 -15.58
CA ASP A 304 -29.91 -9.25 -16.71
C ASP A 304 -29.77 -8.50 -18.05
N TYR A 305 -28.86 -9.00 -18.87
CA TYR A 305 -28.60 -8.46 -20.18
C TYR A 305 -29.39 -9.20 -21.24
N PHE A 306 -30.43 -8.55 -21.82
CA PHE A 306 -31.17 -9.04 -22.97
C PHE A 306 -30.76 -8.29 -24.22
N ARG A 307 -30.20 -9.00 -25.20
CA ARG A 307 -30.04 -8.44 -26.54
C ARG A 307 -31.41 -8.45 -27.24
N ALA A 308 -31.81 -7.33 -27.80
CA ALA A 308 -33.05 -7.24 -28.57
C ALA A 308 -33.07 -8.33 -29.65
N GLY A 309 -34.10 -9.20 -29.61
CA GLY A 309 -34.28 -10.31 -30.56
C GLY A 309 -33.64 -11.65 -30.20
N SER A 310 -33.02 -11.78 -29.04
CA SER A 310 -32.45 -13.06 -28.56
C SER A 310 -33.38 -13.72 -27.54
N THR A 311 -33.77 -14.97 -27.78
CA THR A 311 -34.58 -15.79 -26.87
C THR A 311 -33.74 -16.67 -25.94
N SER A 312 -32.41 -16.60 -25.99
CA SER A 312 -31.55 -17.50 -25.26
C SER A 312 -30.62 -16.79 -24.29
N GLN A 313 -30.67 -17.29 -23.06
CA GLN A 313 -29.77 -17.08 -21.91
C GLN A 313 -29.58 -15.63 -21.47
N SER A 314 -30.23 -15.31 -20.36
CA SER A 314 -29.93 -14.12 -19.58
C SER A 314 -28.51 -14.29 -18.96
N THR A 315 -27.63 -13.39 -19.31
CA THR A 315 -26.32 -13.23 -18.65
C THR A 315 -26.25 -11.81 -18.12
N THR A 316 -25.61 -11.61 -16.98
CA THR A 316 -25.45 -10.27 -16.46
C THR A 316 -24.54 -9.44 -17.37
N LEU A 317 -24.75 -8.12 -17.38
CA LEU A 317 -23.92 -7.19 -18.14
C LEU A 317 -22.43 -7.31 -17.72
N ARG A 318 -22.16 -7.54 -16.44
CA ARG A 318 -20.82 -7.81 -15.90
C ARG A 318 -20.14 -8.97 -16.64
N ASN A 319 -20.83 -10.10 -16.81
CA ASN A 319 -20.28 -11.25 -17.52
C ASN A 319 -20.02 -10.95 -19.01
N ARG A 320 -20.86 -10.13 -19.62
CA ARG A 320 -20.66 -9.70 -21.01
C ARG A 320 -19.44 -8.80 -21.17
N ILE A 321 -19.20 -7.90 -20.24
CA ILE A 321 -18.01 -7.05 -20.25
C ILE A 321 -16.75 -7.88 -19.98
N MET A 322 -16.80 -8.85 -19.06
CA MET A 322 -15.68 -9.77 -18.82
C MET A 322 -15.33 -10.66 -20.03
N GLN A 323 -16.26 -10.87 -20.96
CA GLN A 323 -16.00 -11.57 -22.22
C GLN A 323 -15.28 -10.70 -23.26
N ILE A 324 -15.12 -9.40 -23.02
CA ILE A 324 -14.34 -8.52 -23.90
C ILE A 324 -12.88 -8.92 -23.78
N GLY A 325 -12.23 -9.24 -24.89
CA GLY A 325 -10.82 -9.66 -24.89
C GLY A 325 -9.93 -8.63 -24.23
N GLY A 326 -9.02 -9.09 -23.36
CA GLY A 326 -8.10 -8.24 -22.62
C GLY A 326 -8.59 -7.82 -21.23
N ILE A 327 -9.88 -7.88 -20.91
CA ILE A 327 -10.38 -7.58 -19.57
C ILE A 327 -10.28 -8.81 -18.67
N THR A 328 -9.55 -8.70 -17.57
CA THR A 328 -9.30 -9.80 -16.63
C THR A 328 -10.24 -9.75 -15.43
N SER A 329 -10.54 -8.56 -14.93
CA SER A 329 -11.39 -8.40 -13.74
C SER A 329 -12.22 -7.12 -13.81
N ILE A 330 -13.41 -7.17 -13.21
CA ILE A 330 -14.26 -6.00 -12.99
C ILE A 330 -14.55 -5.93 -11.49
N ARG A 331 -14.15 -4.85 -10.83
CA ARG A 331 -14.36 -4.65 -9.40
C ARG A 331 -14.96 -3.30 -9.10
N ARG A 332 -15.85 -3.26 -8.13
CA ARG A 332 -16.40 -2.01 -7.60
C ARG A 332 -15.42 -1.36 -6.64
N LEU A 333 -15.25 -0.05 -6.74
CA LEU A 333 -14.54 0.78 -5.77
C LEU A 333 -15.51 1.64 -4.97
N ASP A 334 -15.48 1.48 -3.65
CA ASP A 334 -16.39 2.20 -2.75
C ASP A 334 -16.05 3.70 -2.63
N TYR A 335 -14.80 4.07 -2.93
CA TYR A 335 -14.29 5.45 -2.83
C TYR A 335 -14.14 6.15 -4.19
N LEU A 336 -14.57 5.53 -5.27
CA LEU A 336 -14.70 6.22 -6.55
C LEU A 336 -15.92 7.13 -6.47
N SER A 337 -15.77 8.40 -6.84
CA SER A 337 -16.77 9.44 -6.59
C SER A 337 -18.17 9.09 -7.09
N SER A 338 -19.16 9.76 -6.53
CA SER A 338 -20.56 9.62 -6.93
C SER A 338 -20.74 9.90 -8.44
N GLY A 339 -21.53 9.10 -9.10
CA GLY A 339 -21.76 9.16 -10.54
C GLY A 339 -21.34 7.87 -11.23
N TYR A 340 -21.41 7.88 -12.54
CA TYR A 340 -21.05 6.73 -13.36
C TYR A 340 -19.64 6.92 -13.88
N GLN A 341 -18.68 6.30 -13.21
CA GLN A 341 -17.25 6.37 -13.56
C GLN A 341 -16.69 4.97 -13.68
N ALA A 342 -15.78 4.81 -14.62
CA ALA A 342 -15.02 3.58 -14.78
C ALA A 342 -13.54 3.90 -14.99
N ILE A 343 -12.67 3.04 -14.49
CA ILE A 343 -11.23 3.13 -14.66
C ILE A 343 -10.77 1.81 -15.28
N MET A 344 -10.03 1.88 -16.35
CA MET A 344 -9.35 0.74 -16.95
C MET A 344 -7.84 0.93 -16.81
N VAL A 345 -7.17 -0.03 -16.21
CA VAL A 345 -5.74 0.03 -15.87
C VAL A 345 -5.04 -1.17 -16.48
N ASP A 346 -3.91 -0.93 -17.10
CA ASP A 346 -2.93 -1.97 -17.44
C ASP A 346 -2.01 -2.15 -16.21
N PRO A 347 -2.06 -3.29 -15.50
CA PRO A 347 -1.27 -3.51 -14.31
C PRO A 347 0.18 -3.92 -14.60
N ASP A 348 0.72 -3.53 -15.73
CA ASP A 348 2.11 -3.83 -16.05
C ASP A 348 3.07 -3.14 -15.08
N ARG A 349 4.13 -3.86 -14.69
CA ARG A 349 5.17 -3.38 -13.77
C ARG A 349 5.89 -2.13 -14.30
N GLU A 350 6.00 -1.99 -15.61
CA GLU A 350 6.58 -0.79 -16.21
C GLU A 350 5.77 0.47 -15.91
N PHE A 351 4.47 0.31 -15.68
CA PHE A 351 3.56 1.43 -15.42
C PHE A 351 3.22 1.60 -13.95
N ALA A 352 2.78 0.52 -13.28
CA ALA A 352 2.18 0.62 -11.95
C ALA A 352 2.87 -0.31 -10.95
N GLU A 353 3.39 0.25 -9.86
CA GLU A 353 3.98 -0.49 -8.76
C GLU A 353 3.44 0.03 -7.41
N ALA A 354 3.29 -0.88 -6.46
CA ALA A 354 2.98 -0.52 -5.07
C ALA A 354 4.29 -0.29 -4.31
N LEU A 355 4.61 0.97 -4.02
CA LEU A 355 5.72 1.29 -3.11
C LEU A 355 5.31 0.98 -1.67
N ILE A 356 6.03 0.07 -1.03
CA ILE A 356 5.76 -0.36 0.35
C ILE A 356 7.02 -0.14 1.17
N GLY A 357 7.04 0.91 1.97
CA GLY A 357 8.10 1.19 2.92
C GLY A 357 7.87 0.54 4.29
N SER A 358 6.60 0.47 4.73
CA SER A 358 6.19 -0.26 5.94
C SER A 358 4.75 -0.71 5.82
N ASP A 359 4.46 -1.93 6.26
CA ASP A 359 3.09 -2.43 6.40
C ASP A 359 2.35 -1.69 7.53
N ILE A 360 1.04 -1.94 7.67
CA ILE A 360 0.25 -1.33 8.75
C ILE A 360 0.78 -1.78 10.11
N GLU A 361 1.30 -0.83 10.87
CA GLU A 361 1.83 -1.03 12.19
C GLU A 361 1.20 -0.11 13.23
N THR A 362 1.20 -0.57 14.48
CA THR A 362 0.77 0.25 15.62
C THR A 362 1.91 0.36 16.61
N ILE A 363 2.35 1.57 16.89
CA ILE A 363 3.39 1.87 17.88
C ILE A 363 2.79 2.59 19.08
N GLN A 364 3.49 2.47 20.21
CA GLN A 364 3.17 3.17 21.44
C GLN A 364 4.19 4.24 21.74
N TYR A 365 3.75 5.40 22.18
CA TYR A 365 4.62 6.43 22.72
C TYR A 365 4.00 7.05 23.98
N GLU A 366 4.84 7.56 24.85
CA GLU A 366 4.42 8.24 26.08
C GLU A 366 4.79 9.72 26.00
N THR A 367 3.89 10.57 26.48
CA THR A 367 4.15 12.00 26.65
C THR A 367 4.48 12.33 28.09
N MET A 368 5.24 13.41 28.31
CA MET A 368 5.44 13.96 29.63
C MET A 368 4.12 14.23 30.34
N GLY A 369 3.97 13.77 31.59
CA GLY A 369 2.74 13.87 32.36
C GLY A 369 2.04 12.55 32.66
N GLY A 370 2.38 11.48 31.95
CA GLY A 370 2.13 10.07 32.34
C GLY A 370 0.69 9.60 32.54
N GLY A 371 -0.33 10.44 32.35
CA GLY A 371 -1.73 10.06 32.57
C GLY A 371 -2.37 9.29 31.43
N ARG A 372 -1.80 9.36 30.23
CA ARG A 372 -2.28 8.69 29.03
C ARG A 372 -1.16 7.92 28.33
N VAL A 373 -1.54 6.83 27.69
CA VAL A 373 -0.70 6.06 26.78
C VAL A 373 -1.21 6.31 25.37
N HIS A 374 -0.34 6.75 24.49
CA HIS A 374 -0.65 7.11 23.13
C HIS A 374 -0.23 6.01 22.17
N PHE A 375 -1.02 5.79 21.15
CA PHE A 375 -0.76 4.84 20.09
C PHE A 375 -0.86 5.55 18.75
N VAL A 376 -0.04 5.13 17.82
CA VAL A 376 -0.08 5.55 16.41
C VAL A 376 -0.18 4.29 15.57
N THR A 377 -1.22 4.19 14.76
CA THR A 377 -1.28 3.22 13.67
C THR A 377 -0.90 3.93 12.38
N TYR A 378 0.07 3.40 11.66
CA TYR A 378 0.59 4.02 10.44
C TYR A 378 0.89 2.97 9.37
N ILE A 379 1.00 3.45 8.14
CA ILE A 379 1.53 2.76 6.96
C ILE A 379 2.42 3.73 6.19
N ILE A 380 3.47 3.21 5.57
CA ILE A 380 4.32 3.96 4.65
C ILE A 380 4.17 3.30 3.29
N ALA A 381 3.33 3.87 2.46
CA ALA A 381 3.04 3.32 1.14
C ALA A 381 2.47 4.37 0.20
N ALA A 382 2.75 4.21 -1.09
CA ALA A 382 2.22 5.05 -2.15
C ALA A 382 2.07 4.26 -3.46
N PRO A 383 1.06 4.55 -4.30
CA PRO A 383 1.02 4.04 -5.67
C PRO A 383 2.08 4.77 -6.50
N LEU A 384 2.95 4.03 -7.14
CA LEU A 384 3.88 4.55 -8.15
C LEU A 384 3.29 4.33 -9.53
N LEU A 385 2.77 5.40 -10.14
CA LEU A 385 2.24 5.37 -11.49
C LEU A 385 3.24 6.07 -12.41
N LYS A 386 3.92 5.28 -13.22
CA LYS A 386 4.92 5.75 -14.16
C LYS A 386 4.23 6.19 -15.45
N THR A 387 4.85 7.09 -16.16
CA THR A 387 4.43 7.48 -17.50
C THR A 387 5.51 7.07 -18.49
N ASN A 388 5.13 6.70 -19.68
CA ASN A 388 6.11 6.50 -20.75
C ASN A 388 6.87 7.80 -21.06
N TYR A 389 7.90 7.72 -21.87
CA TYR A 389 8.67 8.89 -22.28
C TYR A 389 7.80 9.94 -23.00
N GLY A 390 6.80 9.51 -23.78
CA GLY A 390 5.81 10.34 -24.44
C GLY A 390 4.83 11.05 -23.51
N GLY A 391 4.83 10.69 -22.22
CA GLY A 391 4.00 11.33 -21.21
C GLY A 391 2.57 10.81 -21.15
N VAL A 392 2.27 9.63 -21.68
CA VAL A 392 0.96 8.97 -21.60
C VAL A 392 1.01 7.87 -20.56
N ALA A 393 -0.02 7.77 -19.74
CA ALA A 393 -0.16 6.73 -18.73
C ALA A 393 -1.05 5.58 -19.22
N ARG A 394 -0.78 4.37 -18.74
CA ARG A 394 -1.57 3.17 -19.07
C ARG A 394 -2.86 3.07 -18.24
N VAL A 395 -3.60 4.18 -18.17
CA VAL A 395 -4.87 4.30 -17.46
C VAL A 395 -5.86 5.07 -18.31
N VAL A 396 -7.06 4.50 -18.52
CA VAL A 396 -8.22 5.20 -19.06
C VAL A 396 -9.18 5.51 -17.92
N HIS A 397 -9.57 6.76 -17.77
CA HIS A 397 -10.60 7.19 -16.83
C HIS A 397 -11.84 7.65 -17.60
N GLY A 398 -12.90 6.86 -17.51
CA GLY A 398 -14.19 7.13 -18.11
C GLY A 398 -15.12 7.84 -17.13
N THR A 399 -15.76 8.91 -17.59
CA THR A 399 -16.77 9.68 -16.84
C THR A 399 -17.97 9.96 -17.72
N THR A 400 -19.16 9.95 -17.13
CA THR A 400 -20.35 10.51 -17.79
C THR A 400 -20.26 12.03 -17.79
N SER A 401 -20.71 12.64 -18.86
CA SER A 401 -20.80 14.10 -18.99
C SER A 401 -21.84 14.70 -18.04
#